data_a24b0584332ecf6891818e9149bf548b
#
_entry.id   a24b0584332ecf6891818e9149bf548b
#
_cell.length_a   1.000
_cell.length_b   1.000
_cell.length_c   1.000
_cell.angle_alpha   90.00
_cell.angle_beta   90.00
_cell.angle_gamma   90.00
#
_symmetry.space_group_name_H-M   'P 1'
#
loop_
_entity.id
_entity.type
_entity.pdbx_description
1 polymer ?
#
loop_
_entity_poly.entity_id
_entity_poly.type
_entity_poly.pdbx_seq_one_letter_code
_entity_poly.pdbx_strand_id
1 'polypeptide(L)'
;MDSVNQDLAERKLANKSSSLGWLFGKRNSAWTNVKGLYIWGSVGRGKTMLMDLFFEASNIRRKQRVHFHEFMADVHDRIHAHREASKRGEATGDDPIVPVANAIADEVRLLCFDEFTVRDIADAMIMRRLFTQLFTRQVVIIATSNVDPDDLYQDGLRRADFMPFIDLLKENINVAKLDARTDFRLEKLGNKPVYSQPLNDASTAQFDELWKTITSGEPPQRLELTIKGRQVEVPMAALGAARFAFADLCEKPLGATDYLKIAQSFHTVFIAGIPSFTSEKRNEAKRFINLIDTLYDVGVKLVVTADGPPTELNAGLREVEAFEFYRTVSRLIEMQSDEYLSAKAPG
;
A
#
# COMPACT_ATOMS: atom_id res chain seq x y z
N MET A 1 2.28 16.67 -2.59
CA MET A 1 3.02 16.16 -3.75
C MET A 1 3.30 17.25 -4.78
N ASP A 2 2.34 18.06 -5.16
CA ASP A 2 2.55 19.16 -6.13
C ASP A 2 3.59 20.15 -5.67
N SER A 3 3.60 20.52 -4.37
CA SER A 3 4.63 21.40 -3.80
C SER A 3 6.04 20.82 -3.93
N VAL A 4 6.20 19.52 -3.67
CA VAL A 4 7.51 18.83 -3.81
C VAL A 4 7.96 18.82 -5.27
N ASN A 5 7.03 18.57 -6.21
CA ASN A 5 7.33 18.62 -7.65
C ASN A 5 7.71 20.04 -8.10
N GLN A 6 7.02 21.04 -7.59
CA GLN A 6 7.33 22.45 -7.87
C GLN A 6 8.71 22.85 -7.33
N ASP A 7 9.01 22.51 -6.07
CA ASP A 7 10.30 22.79 -5.44
C ASP A 7 11.45 22.08 -6.19
N LEU A 8 11.24 20.85 -6.64
CA LEU A 8 12.21 20.10 -7.45
C LEU A 8 12.41 20.72 -8.85
N ALA A 9 11.35 21.25 -9.47
CA ALA A 9 11.42 21.93 -10.76
C ALA A 9 12.15 23.28 -10.65
N GLU A 10 11.85 24.07 -9.64
CA GLU A 10 12.53 25.35 -9.35
C GLU A 10 14.02 25.16 -9.07
N ARG A 11 14.37 24.09 -8.34
CA ARG A 11 15.77 23.70 -8.10
C ARG A 11 16.51 23.36 -9.40
N LYS A 12 15.84 22.72 -10.36
CA LYS A 12 16.41 22.42 -11.69
C LYS A 12 16.66 23.69 -12.49
N LEU A 13 15.80 24.70 -12.37
CA LEU A 13 15.97 26.01 -12.99
C LEU A 13 17.11 26.80 -12.37
N ALA A 14 17.22 26.82 -11.04
CA ALA A 14 18.30 27.46 -10.30
C ALA A 14 19.68 26.87 -10.65
N ASN A 15 19.79 25.56 -10.82
CA ASN A 15 21.03 24.90 -11.26
C ASN A 15 21.43 25.27 -12.69
N LYS A 16 20.48 25.51 -13.59
CA LYS A 16 20.78 25.98 -14.96
C LYS A 16 21.25 27.44 -15.00
N SER A 17 20.70 28.29 -14.10
CA SER A 17 21.12 29.70 -14.01
C SER A 17 22.46 29.88 -13.32
N SER A 18 22.88 28.97 -12.44
CA SER A 18 24.16 29.06 -11.72
C SER A 18 25.38 28.74 -12.61
N SER A 19 25.20 28.06 -13.74
CA SER A 19 26.29 27.86 -14.72
C SER A 19 26.71 29.16 -15.43
N LEU A 20 25.85 30.19 -15.45
CA LEU A 20 26.15 31.54 -15.94
C LEU A 20 26.52 32.49 -14.79
N GLY A 21 26.13 32.20 -13.55
CA GLY A 21 26.35 33.05 -12.38
C GLY A 21 27.80 33.07 -11.86
N TRP A 22 28.67 32.17 -12.32
CA TRP A 22 30.11 32.18 -12.00
C TRP A 22 30.83 33.46 -12.51
N LEU A 23 30.26 34.09 -13.51
CA LEU A 23 30.81 35.33 -14.08
C LEU A 23 30.42 36.64 -13.31
N PHE A 24 29.44 36.58 -12.40
CA PHE A 24 28.91 37.78 -11.73
C PHE A 24 28.84 37.72 -10.20
N GLY A 25 29.73 36.99 -9.57
CA GLY A 25 30.12 37.17 -8.15
C GLY A 25 29.02 37.50 -7.12
N LYS A 26 27.87 36.80 -7.10
CA LYS A 26 26.93 36.77 -5.97
C LYS A 26 26.71 35.36 -5.47
N ARG A 27 27.56 34.93 -4.54
CA ARG A 27 27.27 33.83 -3.60
C ARG A 27 26.27 34.36 -2.59
N ASN A 28 25.02 33.93 -2.69
CA ASN A 28 24.07 33.66 -1.60
C ASN A 28 22.69 33.43 -2.20
N SER A 29 22.43 32.24 -2.74
CA SER A 29 21.10 31.69 -2.66
C SER A 29 21.16 30.60 -1.57
N ALA A 30 20.54 30.84 -0.43
CA ALA A 30 20.26 29.80 0.55
C ALA A 30 19.52 28.67 -0.19
N TRP A 31 20.20 27.56 -0.38
CA TRP A 31 19.62 26.36 -0.98
C TRP A 31 18.51 25.91 -0.05
N THR A 32 17.27 26.21 -0.36
CA THR A 32 16.13 25.64 0.35
C THR A 32 16.18 24.13 0.17
N ASN A 33 16.41 23.41 1.27
CA ASN A 33 16.33 21.95 1.27
C ASN A 33 14.91 21.57 0.90
N VAL A 34 14.75 20.94 -0.26
CA VAL A 34 13.46 20.36 -0.64
C VAL A 34 13.18 19.20 0.31
N LYS A 35 12.18 19.36 1.16
CA LYS A 35 11.74 18.28 2.05
C LYS A 35 11.06 17.19 1.24
N GLY A 36 11.36 15.96 1.59
CA GLY A 36 10.65 14.79 1.09
C GLY A 36 9.20 14.69 1.60
N LEU A 37 8.57 13.56 1.37
CA LEU A 37 7.21 13.30 1.84
C LEU A 37 7.09 11.85 2.32
N TYR A 38 6.60 11.66 3.52
CA TYR A 38 6.25 10.36 4.08
C TYR A 38 4.72 10.27 4.19
N ILE A 39 4.13 9.41 3.37
CA ILE A 39 2.68 9.21 3.32
C ILE A 39 2.37 7.92 4.06
N TRP A 40 1.65 8.02 5.16
CA TRP A 40 1.26 6.84 5.91
C TRP A 40 -0.25 6.74 6.10
N GLY A 41 -0.72 5.55 6.39
CA GLY A 41 -2.14 5.26 6.60
C GLY A 41 -2.43 3.78 6.34
N SER A 42 -3.62 3.33 6.72
CA SER A 42 -4.03 1.92 6.57
C SER A 42 -3.93 1.43 5.12
N VAL A 43 -3.90 0.11 4.96
CA VAL A 43 -3.89 -0.56 3.65
C VAL A 43 -5.11 -0.14 2.82
N GLY A 44 -5.01 -0.14 1.49
CA GLY A 44 -6.12 0.19 0.60
C GLY A 44 -6.47 1.69 0.49
N ARG A 45 -5.64 2.59 1.02
CA ARG A 45 -5.89 4.05 1.01
C ARG A 45 -5.38 4.77 -0.25
N GLY A 46 -4.96 4.03 -1.26
CA GLY A 46 -4.47 4.62 -2.52
C GLY A 46 -3.05 5.21 -2.43
N LYS A 47 -2.25 4.86 -1.41
CA LYS A 47 -0.87 5.31 -1.28
C LYS A 47 -0.03 4.97 -2.52
N THR A 48 -0.16 3.73 -3.00
CA THR A 48 0.55 3.25 -4.20
C THR A 48 0.14 4.04 -5.44
N MET A 49 -1.16 4.29 -5.62
CA MET A 49 -1.66 5.11 -6.73
C MET A 49 -1.13 6.56 -6.67
N LEU A 50 -1.09 7.15 -5.49
CA LEU A 50 -0.50 8.48 -5.30
C LEU A 50 0.99 8.48 -5.64
N MET A 51 1.71 7.42 -5.26
CA MET A 51 3.13 7.25 -5.60
C MET A 51 3.31 7.09 -7.12
N ASP A 52 2.45 6.30 -7.79
CA ASP A 52 2.46 6.12 -9.25
C ASP A 52 2.33 7.47 -9.95
N LEU A 53 1.26 8.22 -9.63
CA LEU A 53 0.99 9.53 -10.21
C LEU A 53 2.14 10.53 -9.97
N PHE A 54 2.67 10.54 -8.75
CA PHE A 54 3.80 11.42 -8.43
C PHE A 54 5.06 11.03 -9.22
N PHE A 55 5.38 9.74 -9.25
CA PHE A 55 6.58 9.24 -9.94
C PHE A 55 6.49 9.52 -11.45
N GLU A 56 5.35 9.30 -12.07
CA GLU A 56 5.12 9.59 -13.49
C GLU A 56 5.18 11.09 -13.78
N ALA A 57 4.49 11.91 -12.99
CA ALA A 57 4.44 13.36 -13.17
C ALA A 57 5.79 14.06 -12.89
N SER A 58 6.70 13.41 -12.15
CA SER A 58 8.00 13.97 -11.82
C SER A 58 8.93 14.01 -13.04
N ASN A 59 9.42 15.20 -13.40
CA ASN A 59 10.37 15.42 -14.50
C ASN A 59 11.84 15.21 -14.11
N ILE A 60 12.13 14.56 -12.98
CA ILE A 60 13.48 14.25 -12.53
C ILE A 60 14.04 13.07 -13.33
N ARG A 61 15.18 13.25 -13.99
CA ARG A 61 15.80 12.19 -14.81
C ARG A 61 16.42 11.07 -13.96
N ARG A 62 17.07 11.43 -12.84
CA ARG A 62 17.70 10.49 -11.88
C ARG A 62 16.70 10.21 -10.76
N LYS A 63 15.68 9.42 -11.05
CA LYS A 63 14.67 8.97 -10.10
C LYS A 63 14.61 7.46 -10.09
N GLN A 64 14.38 6.90 -8.92
CA GLN A 64 14.22 5.46 -8.72
C GLN A 64 13.00 5.22 -7.83
N ARG A 65 12.25 4.19 -8.13
CA ARG A 65 11.20 3.65 -7.28
C ARG A 65 11.48 2.19 -6.99
N VAL A 66 11.38 1.81 -5.74
CA VAL A 66 11.77 0.49 -5.26
C VAL A 66 11.02 0.19 -3.95
N HIS A 67 10.74 -1.08 -3.68
CA HIS A 67 10.30 -1.50 -2.37
C HIS A 67 11.42 -1.32 -1.35
N PHE A 68 11.06 -0.84 -0.15
CA PHE A 68 12.07 -0.49 0.86
C PHE A 68 12.99 -1.67 1.23
N HIS A 69 12.44 -2.88 1.34
CA HIS A 69 13.22 -4.08 1.64
C HIS A 69 14.22 -4.46 0.53
N GLU A 70 13.85 -4.25 -0.75
CA GLU A 70 14.75 -4.48 -1.89
C GLU A 70 15.89 -3.48 -1.91
N PHE A 71 15.59 -2.20 -1.59
CA PHE A 71 16.62 -1.18 -1.44
C PHE A 71 17.60 -1.52 -0.33
N MET A 72 17.11 -1.98 0.84
CA MET A 72 18.00 -2.35 1.94
C MET A 72 18.84 -3.58 1.60
N ALA A 73 18.33 -4.54 0.85
CA ALA A 73 19.09 -5.67 0.34
C ALA A 73 20.26 -5.19 -0.57
N ASP A 74 19.99 -4.29 -1.53
CA ASP A 74 21.03 -3.70 -2.39
C ASP A 74 22.09 -2.94 -1.55
N VAL A 75 21.67 -2.20 -0.52
CA VAL A 75 22.58 -1.51 0.40
C VAL A 75 23.50 -2.50 1.12
N HIS A 76 22.96 -3.61 1.62
CA HIS A 76 23.76 -4.65 2.27
C HIS A 76 24.75 -5.30 1.30
N ASP A 77 24.34 -5.58 0.08
CA ASP A 77 25.22 -6.13 -0.97
C ASP A 77 26.36 -5.16 -1.31
N ARG A 78 26.08 -3.88 -1.45
CA ARG A 78 27.09 -2.83 -1.69
C ARG A 78 28.05 -2.70 -0.50
N ILE A 79 27.55 -2.76 0.73
CA ILE A 79 28.37 -2.77 1.96
C ILE A 79 29.30 -3.98 1.97
N HIS A 80 28.77 -5.16 1.66
CA HIS A 80 29.56 -6.39 1.58
C HIS A 80 30.67 -6.28 0.51
N ALA A 81 30.31 -5.85 -0.69
CA ALA A 81 31.25 -5.66 -1.80
C ALA A 81 32.38 -4.67 -1.43
N HIS A 82 32.03 -3.55 -0.77
CA HIS A 82 33.02 -2.57 -0.31
C HIS A 82 34.00 -3.19 0.72
N ARG A 83 33.47 -3.96 1.68
CA ARG A 83 34.31 -4.64 2.68
C ARG A 83 35.28 -5.64 2.05
N GLU A 84 34.82 -6.39 1.05
CA GLU A 84 35.70 -7.32 0.32
C GLU A 84 36.75 -6.59 -0.51
N ALA A 85 36.41 -5.48 -1.15
CA ALA A 85 37.35 -4.61 -1.87
C ALA A 85 38.41 -4.01 -0.90
N SER A 86 37.98 -3.58 0.29
CA SER A 86 38.89 -3.07 1.33
C SER A 86 39.87 -4.15 1.82
N LYS A 87 39.41 -5.38 2.03
CA LYS A 87 40.30 -6.51 2.38
C LYS A 87 41.35 -6.80 1.30
N ARG A 88 41.03 -6.56 0.02
CA ARG A 88 41.97 -6.71 -1.11
C ARG A 88 42.85 -5.49 -1.33
N GLY A 89 42.70 -4.42 -0.52
CA GLY A 89 43.44 -3.17 -0.69
C GLY A 89 42.97 -2.31 -1.87
N GLU A 90 41.83 -2.59 -2.44
CA GLU A 90 41.27 -1.89 -3.61
C GLU A 90 40.36 -0.70 -3.19
N ALA A 91 39.90 -0.65 -1.94
CA ALA A 91 39.12 0.44 -1.38
C ALA A 91 39.81 0.99 -0.12
N THR A 92 39.64 2.30 0.11
CA THR A 92 40.20 3.00 1.26
C THR A 92 39.12 3.28 2.32
N GLY A 93 39.47 3.07 3.60
CA GLY A 93 38.61 3.36 4.74
C GLY A 93 37.81 2.15 5.25
N ASP A 94 37.68 2.10 6.58
CA ASP A 94 37.00 0.97 7.27
C ASP A 94 35.45 1.13 7.28
N ASP A 95 34.94 2.32 6.96
CA ASP A 95 33.51 2.61 6.98
C ASP A 95 32.86 2.49 5.60
N PRO A 96 32.10 1.43 5.33
CA PRO A 96 31.48 1.21 4.03
C PRO A 96 30.24 2.08 3.78
N ILE A 97 29.63 2.68 4.82
CA ILE A 97 28.33 3.36 4.68
C ILE A 97 28.47 4.65 3.87
N VAL A 98 29.52 5.43 4.11
CA VAL A 98 29.72 6.70 3.41
C VAL A 98 29.97 6.51 1.91
N PRO A 99 30.85 5.61 1.46
CA PRO A 99 31.03 5.32 0.03
C PRO A 99 29.74 4.80 -0.64
N VAL A 100 29.03 3.89 0.02
CA VAL A 100 27.76 3.33 -0.51
C VAL A 100 26.70 4.42 -0.66
N ALA A 101 26.50 5.25 0.37
CA ALA A 101 25.57 6.37 0.30
C ALA A 101 25.94 7.38 -0.79
N ASN A 102 27.23 7.64 -0.99
CA ASN A 102 27.71 8.52 -2.06
C ASN A 102 27.41 7.93 -3.44
N ALA A 103 27.67 6.65 -3.65
CA ALA A 103 27.34 5.99 -4.90
C ALA A 103 25.85 6.06 -5.22
N ILE A 104 24.99 5.76 -4.24
CA ILE A 104 23.53 5.90 -4.40
C ILE A 104 23.15 7.35 -4.75
N ALA A 105 23.70 8.34 -4.04
CA ALA A 105 23.39 9.75 -4.31
C ALA A 105 23.89 10.24 -5.68
N ASP A 106 24.90 9.60 -6.24
CA ASP A 106 25.38 9.86 -7.59
C ASP A 106 24.45 9.24 -8.65
N GLU A 107 23.78 8.13 -8.34
CA GLU A 107 22.82 7.45 -9.21
C GLU A 107 21.45 8.17 -9.21
N VAL A 108 20.95 8.60 -8.04
CA VAL A 108 19.59 9.12 -7.89
C VAL A 108 19.55 10.49 -7.23
N ARG A 109 18.49 11.26 -7.55
CA ARG A 109 18.14 12.53 -6.91
C ARG A 109 16.77 12.47 -6.24
N LEU A 110 15.91 11.59 -6.71
CA LEU A 110 14.60 11.31 -6.14
C LEU A 110 14.50 9.81 -5.93
N LEU A 111 14.28 9.43 -4.68
CA LEU A 111 14.13 8.05 -4.26
C LEU A 111 12.73 7.84 -3.69
N CYS A 112 11.96 7.00 -4.34
CA CYS A 112 10.59 6.68 -3.97
C CYS A 112 10.54 5.27 -3.39
N PHE A 113 10.09 5.16 -2.13
CA PHE A 113 9.97 3.90 -1.42
C PHE A 113 8.52 3.47 -1.31
N ASP A 114 8.22 2.28 -1.80
CA ASP A 114 6.98 1.59 -1.45
C ASP A 114 7.18 0.74 -0.18
N GLU A 115 6.14 0.69 0.65
CA GLU A 115 6.09 -0.14 1.86
C GLU A 115 7.28 0.09 2.82
N PHE A 116 7.52 1.36 3.16
CA PHE A 116 8.60 1.73 4.09
C PHE A 116 8.32 1.15 5.48
N THR A 117 9.01 0.06 5.80
CA THR A 117 8.92 -0.63 7.09
C THR A 117 10.28 -1.10 7.53
N VAL A 118 10.56 -1.07 8.84
CA VAL A 118 11.82 -1.53 9.42
C VAL A 118 11.52 -2.68 10.38
N ARG A 119 12.07 -3.85 10.09
CA ARG A 119 11.87 -5.05 10.89
C ARG A 119 13.17 -5.66 11.39
N ASP A 120 14.25 -5.50 10.63
CA ASP A 120 15.52 -6.08 10.92
C ASP A 120 16.43 -5.10 11.68
N ILE A 121 17.17 -5.63 12.68
CA ILE A 121 18.10 -4.83 13.48
C ILE A 121 19.29 -4.35 12.65
N ALA A 122 19.74 -5.12 11.66
CA ALA A 122 20.86 -4.73 10.79
C ALA A 122 20.48 -3.48 9.99
N ASP A 123 19.24 -3.44 9.44
CA ASP A 123 18.71 -2.27 8.77
C ASP A 123 18.64 -1.08 9.72
N ALA A 124 18.02 -1.27 10.90
CA ALA A 124 17.81 -0.22 11.88
C ALA A 124 19.14 0.47 12.28
N MET A 125 20.21 -0.31 12.46
CA MET A 125 21.51 0.21 12.92
C MET A 125 22.26 1.02 11.86
N ILE A 126 22.05 0.78 10.58
CA ILE A 126 22.73 1.51 9.50
C ILE A 126 21.91 2.68 8.95
N MET A 127 20.59 2.66 9.13
CA MET A 127 19.68 3.63 8.50
C MET A 127 20.03 5.09 8.85
N ARG A 128 20.27 5.40 10.13
CA ARG A 128 20.63 6.75 10.53
C ARG A 128 21.82 7.28 9.75
N ARG A 129 22.90 6.49 9.65
CA ARG A 129 24.13 6.89 8.98
C ARG A 129 23.95 7.01 7.47
N LEU A 130 23.27 6.03 6.87
CA LEU A 130 22.95 6.02 5.45
C LEU A 130 22.12 7.24 5.05
N PHE A 131 20.99 7.46 5.73
CA PHE A 131 20.07 8.54 5.40
C PHE A 131 20.66 9.92 5.72
N THR A 132 21.50 10.06 6.75
CA THR A 132 22.25 11.30 6.99
C THR A 132 23.07 11.68 5.76
N GLN A 133 23.77 10.73 5.16
CA GLN A 133 24.58 10.99 3.96
C GLN A 133 23.69 11.29 2.74
N LEU A 134 22.58 10.57 2.55
CA LEU A 134 21.66 10.81 1.45
C LEU A 134 21.04 12.22 1.54
N PHE A 135 20.59 12.65 2.72
CA PHE A 135 20.05 13.99 2.93
C PHE A 135 21.13 15.10 2.78
N THR A 136 22.34 14.87 3.29
CA THR A 136 23.46 15.78 3.08
C THR A 136 23.79 15.94 1.60
N ARG A 137 23.65 14.88 0.81
CA ARG A 137 23.79 14.88 -0.64
C ARG A 137 22.53 15.35 -1.37
N GLN A 138 21.52 15.80 -0.61
CA GLN A 138 20.28 16.36 -1.12
C GLN A 138 19.47 15.39 -1.98
N VAL A 139 19.49 14.11 -1.66
CA VAL A 139 18.55 13.14 -2.21
C VAL A 139 17.18 13.40 -1.57
N VAL A 140 16.16 13.60 -2.40
CA VAL A 140 14.77 13.75 -1.94
C VAL A 140 14.12 12.39 -1.83
N ILE A 141 13.46 12.14 -0.71
CA ILE A 141 12.84 10.85 -0.42
C ILE A 141 11.33 11.00 -0.33
N ILE A 142 10.62 10.19 -1.08
CA ILE A 142 9.17 10.02 -0.96
C ILE A 142 8.93 8.59 -0.49
N ALA A 143 8.19 8.40 0.58
CA ALA A 143 7.92 7.08 1.12
C ALA A 143 6.42 6.86 1.36
N THR A 144 5.94 5.67 1.07
CA THR A 144 4.63 5.20 1.50
C THR A 144 4.78 4.14 2.58
N SER A 145 3.94 4.19 3.61
CA SER A 145 3.97 3.25 4.73
C SER A 145 2.57 2.98 5.28
N ASN A 146 2.42 1.86 5.98
CA ASN A 146 1.23 1.58 6.79
C ASN A 146 1.41 2.03 8.24
N VAL A 147 2.60 2.48 8.61
CA VAL A 147 3.02 2.77 9.99
C VAL A 147 3.35 4.25 10.13
N ASP A 148 2.93 4.85 11.25
CA ASP A 148 3.38 6.19 11.63
C ASP A 148 4.91 6.21 11.77
N PRO A 149 5.62 7.28 11.37
CA PRO A 149 7.06 7.37 11.61
C PRO A 149 7.46 7.11 13.07
N ASP A 150 6.64 7.53 14.03
CA ASP A 150 6.91 7.31 15.47
C ASP A 150 6.79 5.85 15.89
N ASP A 151 6.03 5.05 15.16
CA ASP A 151 5.82 3.62 15.42
C ASP A 151 6.75 2.73 14.59
N LEU A 152 7.60 3.31 13.74
CA LEU A 152 8.61 2.53 13.01
C LEU A 152 9.51 1.77 13.99
N TYR A 153 9.68 0.47 13.75
CA TYR A 153 10.51 -0.41 14.56
C TYR A 153 10.08 -0.45 16.05
N GLN A 154 8.77 -0.35 16.35
CA GLN A 154 8.22 -0.17 17.70
C GLN A 154 8.65 -1.28 18.67
N ASP A 155 8.58 -2.54 18.25
CA ASP A 155 8.96 -3.71 19.06
C ASP A 155 10.39 -4.20 18.76
N GLY A 156 11.18 -3.36 18.09
CA GLY A 156 12.52 -3.73 17.66
C GLY A 156 13.55 -3.73 18.79
N LEU A 157 14.49 -4.66 18.69
CA LEU A 157 15.61 -4.77 19.63
C LEU A 157 16.48 -3.50 19.58
N ARG A 158 16.81 -2.92 20.76
CA ARG A 158 17.59 -1.67 20.86
C ARG A 158 16.90 -0.46 20.18
N ARG A 159 15.59 -0.37 20.26
CA ARG A 159 14.82 0.73 19.67
C ARG A 159 15.35 2.13 20.04
N ALA A 160 15.87 2.31 21.23
CA ALA A 160 16.46 3.58 21.66
C ALA A 160 17.57 4.09 20.72
N ASP A 161 18.35 3.19 20.13
CA ASP A 161 19.40 3.53 19.17
C ASP A 161 18.83 3.89 17.78
N PHE A 162 17.60 3.50 17.50
CA PHE A 162 16.87 3.82 16.27
C PHE A 162 16.13 5.17 16.35
N MET A 163 15.71 5.61 17.53
CA MET A 163 14.97 6.87 17.70
C MET A 163 15.62 8.09 17.01
N PRO A 164 16.97 8.27 17.06
CA PRO A 164 17.62 9.36 16.34
C PRO A 164 17.46 9.33 14.82
N PHE A 165 17.13 8.16 14.24
CA PHE A 165 16.77 8.07 12.83
C PHE A 165 15.37 8.63 12.57
N ILE A 166 14.40 8.37 13.46
CA ILE A 166 13.06 8.93 13.35
C ILE A 166 13.11 10.45 13.39
N ASP A 167 13.90 11.03 14.30
CA ASP A 167 14.10 12.48 14.37
C ASP A 167 14.70 13.02 13.08
N LEU A 168 15.76 12.41 12.57
CA LEU A 168 16.40 12.76 11.29
C LEU A 168 15.40 12.70 10.13
N LEU A 169 14.56 11.66 10.10
CA LEU A 169 13.53 11.49 9.08
C LEU A 169 12.56 12.67 9.11
N LYS A 170 12.00 13.00 10.27
CA LYS A 170 11.03 14.10 10.46
C LYS A 170 11.62 15.48 10.16
N GLU A 171 12.89 15.70 10.39
CA GLU A 171 13.58 16.95 10.04
C GLU A 171 13.63 17.17 8.52
N ASN A 172 13.82 16.10 7.76
CA ASN A 172 14.08 16.17 6.32
C ASN A 172 12.86 15.84 5.44
N ILE A 173 11.78 15.31 6.03
CA ILE A 173 10.60 14.84 5.31
C ILE A 173 9.33 15.38 5.97
N ASN A 174 8.39 15.85 5.16
CA ASN A 174 7.04 16.19 5.63
C ASN A 174 6.25 14.89 5.84
N VAL A 175 5.59 14.76 6.97
CA VAL A 175 4.74 13.60 7.28
C VAL A 175 3.30 13.94 6.94
N ALA A 176 2.67 13.10 6.13
CA ALA A 176 1.27 13.22 5.76
C ALA A 176 0.54 11.93 6.08
N LYS A 177 -0.45 12.00 6.95
CA LYS A 177 -1.35 10.90 7.20
C LYS A 177 -2.41 10.88 6.11
N LEU A 178 -2.52 9.76 5.41
CA LEU A 178 -3.59 9.54 4.46
C LEU A 178 -4.79 8.93 5.20
N ASP A 179 -5.54 9.78 5.85
CA ASP A 179 -6.83 9.38 6.40
C ASP A 179 -7.83 9.31 5.25
N ALA A 180 -8.32 8.12 4.96
CA ALA A 180 -9.44 8.05 4.05
C ALA A 180 -10.65 8.70 4.72
N ARG A 181 -11.29 9.57 3.99
CA ARG A 181 -12.66 10.01 4.31
C ARG A 181 -13.69 8.86 4.25
N THR A 182 -13.21 7.63 4.22
CA THR A 182 -14.01 6.40 4.06
C THR A 182 -14.80 6.08 5.33
N ASP A 183 -14.28 6.42 6.52
CA ASP A 183 -15.06 6.26 7.75
C ASP A 183 -16.34 7.11 7.73
N PHE A 184 -16.27 8.33 7.16
CA PHE A 184 -17.44 9.19 6.92
C PHE A 184 -18.38 8.66 5.86
N ARG A 185 -17.93 7.80 4.94
CA ARG A 185 -18.77 7.25 3.88
C ARG A 185 -19.50 6.00 4.32
N LEU A 186 -18.88 5.18 5.16
CA LEU A 186 -19.53 4.05 5.81
C LEU A 186 -20.51 4.52 6.88
N GLU A 187 -20.19 5.59 7.62
CA GLU A 187 -21.15 6.28 8.50
C GLU A 187 -22.34 6.87 7.70
N LYS A 188 -22.11 7.34 6.46
CA LYS A 188 -23.18 7.78 5.55
C LYS A 188 -24.01 6.64 4.96
N LEU A 189 -23.53 5.37 5.05
CA LEU A 189 -24.36 4.23 4.65
C LEU A 189 -25.60 4.11 5.53
N GLY A 190 -25.57 4.70 6.76
CA GLY A 190 -26.69 4.60 7.67
C GLY A 190 -27.15 3.14 7.73
N ASN A 191 -28.28 2.82 8.22
CA ASN A 191 -28.84 1.46 8.28
C ASN A 191 -29.09 0.75 6.92
N LYS A 192 -28.31 1.06 5.85
CA LYS A 192 -28.45 0.38 4.56
C LYS A 192 -27.78 -0.99 4.63
N PRO A 193 -28.50 -2.08 4.36
CA PRO A 193 -27.93 -3.42 4.45
C PRO A 193 -26.82 -3.62 3.40
N VAL A 194 -25.64 -4.02 3.86
CA VAL A 194 -24.49 -4.38 3.00
C VAL A 194 -24.61 -5.79 2.41
N TYR A 195 -25.59 -6.56 2.85
CA TYR A 195 -25.94 -7.88 2.37
C TYR A 195 -27.37 -7.86 1.82
N SER A 196 -27.52 -7.93 0.52
CA SER A 196 -28.82 -7.83 -0.18
C SER A 196 -29.24 -9.18 -0.79
N GLN A 197 -30.45 -9.58 -0.52
CA GLN A 197 -31.04 -10.84 -0.99
C GLN A 197 -32.56 -10.69 -1.17
N PRO A 198 -33.23 -11.57 -1.95
CA PRO A 198 -32.66 -12.51 -2.93
C PRO A 198 -32.07 -11.77 -4.13
N LEU A 199 -31.47 -12.51 -5.08
CA LEU A 199 -30.98 -11.94 -6.33
C LEU A 199 -32.17 -11.46 -7.18
N ASN A 200 -32.37 -10.15 -7.25
CA ASN A 200 -33.42 -9.51 -8.05
C ASN A 200 -33.00 -8.05 -8.40
N ASP A 201 -33.84 -7.35 -9.15
CA ASP A 201 -33.58 -5.99 -9.57
C ASP A 201 -33.45 -5.01 -8.38
N ALA A 202 -34.22 -5.22 -7.31
CA ALA A 202 -34.15 -4.38 -6.12
C ALA A 202 -32.84 -4.51 -5.37
N SER A 203 -32.35 -5.74 -5.16
CA SER A 203 -31.04 -6.00 -4.53
C SER A 203 -29.89 -5.48 -5.39
N THR A 204 -30.00 -5.60 -6.71
CA THR A 204 -29.03 -5.05 -7.66
C THR A 204 -29.02 -3.52 -7.62
N ALA A 205 -30.17 -2.88 -7.62
CA ALA A 205 -30.27 -1.41 -7.53
C ALA A 205 -29.66 -0.88 -6.21
N GLN A 206 -29.91 -1.54 -5.09
CA GLN A 206 -29.34 -1.20 -3.80
C GLN A 206 -27.81 -1.35 -3.80
N PHE A 207 -27.30 -2.43 -4.34
CA PHE A 207 -25.88 -2.70 -4.49
C PHE A 207 -25.18 -1.61 -5.35
N ASP A 208 -25.82 -1.18 -6.44
CA ASP A 208 -25.33 -0.12 -7.31
C ASP A 208 -25.36 1.26 -6.61
N GLU A 209 -26.37 1.52 -5.80
CA GLU A 209 -26.48 2.75 -5.00
C GLU A 209 -25.37 2.81 -3.94
N LEU A 210 -25.08 1.68 -3.25
CA LEU A 210 -23.99 1.59 -2.32
C LEU A 210 -22.63 1.80 -3.01
N TRP A 211 -22.43 1.21 -4.19
CA TRP A 211 -21.24 1.47 -5.00
C TRP A 211 -21.06 2.96 -5.27
N LYS A 212 -22.08 3.63 -5.80
CA LYS A 212 -22.04 5.09 -6.06
C LYS A 212 -21.77 5.90 -4.80
N THR A 213 -22.35 5.52 -3.67
CA THR A 213 -22.14 6.19 -2.40
C THR A 213 -20.69 6.07 -1.92
N ILE A 214 -20.13 4.86 -1.94
CA ILE A 214 -18.75 4.58 -1.48
C ILE A 214 -17.72 5.20 -2.43
N THR A 215 -17.96 5.13 -3.74
CA THR A 215 -17.06 5.71 -4.74
C THR A 215 -17.30 7.19 -5.01
N SER A 216 -18.29 7.83 -4.35
CA SER A 216 -18.70 9.22 -4.61
C SER A 216 -19.05 9.50 -6.07
N GLY A 217 -19.51 8.49 -6.80
CA GLY A 217 -19.82 8.59 -8.22
C GLY A 217 -18.61 8.67 -9.14
N GLU A 218 -17.39 8.47 -8.64
CA GLU A 218 -16.19 8.40 -9.49
C GLU A 218 -16.31 7.26 -10.51
N PRO A 219 -15.93 7.50 -11.78
CA PRO A 219 -15.98 6.49 -12.80
C PRO A 219 -15.05 5.32 -12.45
N PRO A 220 -15.53 4.07 -12.51
CA PRO A 220 -14.71 2.93 -12.20
C PRO A 220 -13.64 2.72 -13.29
N GLN A 221 -12.48 2.24 -12.86
CA GLN A 221 -11.39 1.85 -13.73
C GLN A 221 -11.15 0.34 -13.63
N ARG A 222 -10.75 -0.27 -14.73
CA ARG A 222 -10.25 -1.65 -14.75
C ARG A 222 -8.79 -1.64 -14.31
N LEU A 223 -8.43 -2.51 -13.38
CA LEU A 223 -7.07 -2.64 -12.88
C LEU A 223 -6.57 -4.09 -13.02
N GLU A 224 -5.26 -4.26 -13.03
CA GLU A 224 -4.60 -5.56 -12.98
C GLU A 224 -3.66 -5.61 -11.77
N LEU A 225 -3.85 -6.60 -10.90
CA LEU A 225 -2.96 -6.85 -9.77
C LEU A 225 -1.91 -7.88 -10.17
N THR A 226 -0.65 -7.51 -10.11
CA THR A 226 0.45 -8.44 -10.35
C THR A 226 0.75 -9.27 -9.10
N ILE A 227 0.67 -10.60 -9.22
CA ILE A 227 0.84 -11.55 -8.13
C ILE A 227 1.77 -12.68 -8.59
N LYS A 228 2.99 -12.73 -8.09
CA LYS A 228 3.98 -13.76 -8.45
C LYS A 228 4.10 -13.99 -9.97
N GLY A 229 4.12 -12.90 -10.74
CA GLY A 229 4.29 -12.94 -12.20
C GLY A 229 3.03 -13.23 -13.02
N ARG A 230 1.86 -13.37 -12.40
CA ARG A 230 0.57 -13.44 -13.08
C ARG A 230 -0.28 -12.21 -12.80
N GLN A 231 -1.26 -11.95 -13.67
CA GLN A 231 -2.19 -10.84 -13.53
C GLN A 231 -3.53 -11.33 -13.00
N VAL A 232 -4.07 -10.65 -12.01
CA VAL A 232 -5.43 -10.82 -11.54
C VAL A 232 -6.22 -9.57 -11.88
N GLU A 233 -7.24 -9.73 -12.71
CA GLU A 233 -8.09 -8.66 -13.17
C GLU A 233 -9.03 -8.18 -12.07
N VAL A 234 -9.13 -6.86 -11.91
CA VAL A 234 -10.15 -6.17 -11.12
C VAL A 234 -11.06 -5.44 -12.10
N PRO A 235 -12.27 -5.95 -12.37
CA PRO A 235 -13.14 -5.41 -13.42
C PRO A 235 -13.53 -3.95 -13.19
N MET A 236 -13.78 -3.57 -11.93
CA MET A 236 -14.16 -2.22 -11.56
C MET A 236 -13.49 -1.84 -10.24
N ALA A 237 -12.73 -0.76 -10.23
CA ALA A 237 -12.13 -0.18 -9.03
C ALA A 237 -12.30 1.34 -9.02
N ALA A 238 -12.61 1.91 -7.87
CA ALA A 238 -12.66 3.35 -7.65
C ALA A 238 -12.43 3.67 -6.17
N LEU A 239 -11.60 4.68 -5.87
CA LEU A 239 -11.36 5.21 -4.54
C LEU A 239 -11.08 4.14 -3.45
N GLY A 240 -10.35 3.06 -3.79
CA GLY A 240 -10.01 1.98 -2.86
C GLY A 240 -11.13 0.96 -2.63
N ALA A 241 -12.23 1.04 -3.37
CA ALA A 241 -13.24 -0.01 -3.48
C ALA A 241 -13.02 -0.81 -4.77
N ALA A 242 -13.28 -2.12 -4.71
CA ALA A 242 -13.28 -3.01 -5.86
C ALA A 242 -14.63 -3.73 -5.99
N ARG A 243 -15.06 -3.96 -7.23
CA ARG A 243 -16.31 -4.67 -7.54
C ARG A 243 -16.05 -5.80 -8.50
N PHE A 244 -16.54 -6.98 -8.13
CA PHE A 244 -16.41 -8.23 -8.85
C PHE A 244 -17.77 -8.90 -9.01
N ALA A 245 -17.92 -9.71 -10.04
CA ALA A 245 -18.91 -10.78 -10.02
C ALA A 245 -18.40 -11.96 -9.22
N PHE A 246 -19.29 -12.78 -8.65
CA PHE A 246 -18.90 -14.03 -7.97
C PHE A 246 -18.00 -14.91 -8.85
N ALA A 247 -18.34 -15.01 -10.15
CA ALA A 247 -17.57 -15.76 -11.11
C ALA A 247 -16.11 -15.30 -11.23
N ASP A 248 -15.85 -14.00 -11.12
CA ASP A 248 -14.48 -13.45 -11.21
C ASP A 248 -13.57 -13.94 -10.10
N LEU A 249 -14.14 -14.18 -8.91
CA LEU A 249 -13.39 -14.55 -7.71
C LEU A 249 -13.42 -16.06 -7.43
N CYS A 250 -14.54 -16.74 -7.69
CA CYS A 250 -14.75 -18.10 -7.24
C CYS A 250 -14.87 -19.14 -8.37
N GLU A 251 -15.22 -18.75 -9.59
CA GLU A 251 -15.23 -19.69 -10.73
C GLU A 251 -13.85 -19.73 -11.43
N LYS A 252 -13.10 -18.62 -11.42
CA LYS A 252 -11.69 -18.60 -11.86
C LYS A 252 -10.78 -19.29 -10.82
N PRO A 253 -9.64 -19.88 -11.24
CA PRO A 253 -8.73 -20.62 -10.35
C PRO A 253 -7.86 -19.69 -9.49
N LEU A 254 -8.50 -18.82 -8.69
CA LEU A 254 -7.83 -17.98 -7.71
C LEU A 254 -7.61 -18.75 -6.39
N GLY A 255 -6.67 -18.29 -5.58
CA GLY A 255 -6.32 -18.89 -4.30
C GLY A 255 -5.95 -17.87 -3.23
N ALA A 256 -5.50 -18.35 -2.07
CA ALA A 256 -5.26 -17.54 -0.89
C ALA A 256 -4.32 -16.33 -1.13
N THR A 257 -3.26 -16.49 -1.93
CA THR A 257 -2.32 -15.40 -2.26
C THR A 257 -3.01 -14.29 -3.07
N ASP A 258 -3.96 -14.67 -3.95
CA ASP A 258 -4.70 -13.71 -4.77
C ASP A 258 -5.69 -12.94 -3.92
N TYR A 259 -6.42 -13.63 -3.06
CA TYR A 259 -7.37 -13.02 -2.12
C TYR A 259 -6.66 -12.10 -1.14
N LEU A 260 -5.49 -12.49 -0.64
CA LEU A 260 -4.68 -11.63 0.23
C LEU A 260 -4.25 -10.34 -0.49
N LYS A 261 -3.82 -10.44 -1.76
CA LYS A 261 -3.45 -9.25 -2.53
C LYS A 261 -4.66 -8.34 -2.78
N ILE A 262 -5.84 -8.91 -3.09
CA ILE A 262 -7.09 -8.15 -3.22
C ILE A 262 -7.41 -7.47 -1.88
N ALA A 263 -7.40 -8.21 -0.76
CA ALA A 263 -7.68 -7.69 0.56
C ALA A 263 -6.71 -6.57 0.99
N GLN A 264 -5.44 -6.68 0.63
CA GLN A 264 -4.44 -5.64 0.88
C GLN A 264 -4.56 -4.42 -0.04
N SER A 265 -5.18 -4.57 -1.22
CA SER A 265 -5.30 -3.49 -2.20
C SER A 265 -6.55 -2.64 -2.02
N PHE A 266 -7.61 -3.19 -1.42
CA PHE A 266 -8.92 -2.54 -1.31
C PHE A 266 -9.47 -2.59 0.12
N HIS A 267 -10.01 -1.46 0.58
CA HIS A 267 -10.66 -1.39 1.89
C HIS A 267 -12.11 -1.90 1.86
N THR A 268 -12.75 -1.91 0.67
CA THR A 268 -14.12 -2.39 0.47
C THR A 268 -14.18 -3.24 -0.79
N VAL A 269 -14.75 -4.42 -0.66
CA VAL A 269 -14.95 -5.35 -1.77
C VAL A 269 -16.44 -5.58 -1.97
N PHE A 270 -16.89 -5.37 -3.21
CA PHE A 270 -18.25 -5.64 -3.67
C PHE A 270 -18.27 -6.96 -4.44
N ILE A 271 -19.17 -7.87 -4.09
CA ILE A 271 -19.34 -9.15 -4.78
C ILE A 271 -20.78 -9.30 -5.22
N ALA A 272 -20.99 -9.32 -6.53
CA ALA A 272 -22.31 -9.48 -7.11
C ALA A 272 -22.62 -10.96 -7.39
N GLY A 273 -23.85 -11.41 -7.05
CA GLY A 273 -24.39 -12.66 -7.50
C GLY A 273 -23.84 -13.92 -6.80
N ILE A 274 -23.70 -13.88 -5.48
CA ILE A 274 -23.30 -15.07 -4.70
C ILE A 274 -24.44 -16.10 -4.80
N PRO A 275 -24.20 -17.31 -5.39
CA PRO A 275 -25.23 -18.34 -5.54
C PRO A 275 -25.41 -19.15 -4.25
N SER A 276 -26.49 -19.87 -4.16
CA SER A 276 -26.62 -21.01 -3.27
C SER A 276 -25.67 -22.13 -3.74
N PHE A 277 -24.92 -22.71 -2.82
CA PHE A 277 -23.91 -23.72 -3.12
C PHE A 277 -24.53 -25.10 -3.12
N THR A 278 -24.25 -25.85 -4.19
CA THR A 278 -24.63 -27.26 -4.35
C THR A 278 -23.38 -28.13 -4.31
N SER A 279 -23.59 -29.46 -4.23
CA SER A 279 -22.49 -30.42 -4.28
C SER A 279 -21.67 -30.36 -5.59
N GLU A 280 -22.24 -29.80 -6.66
CA GLU A 280 -21.55 -29.58 -7.94
C GLU A 280 -20.63 -28.37 -7.89
N LYS A 281 -20.96 -27.38 -7.07
CA LYS A 281 -20.18 -26.13 -6.87
C LYS A 281 -19.22 -26.21 -5.67
N ARG A 282 -18.71 -27.39 -5.38
CA ARG A 282 -17.81 -27.63 -4.24
C ARG A 282 -16.51 -26.82 -4.29
N ASN A 283 -15.91 -26.71 -5.47
CA ASN A 283 -14.66 -25.98 -5.64
C ASN A 283 -14.88 -24.46 -5.48
N GLU A 284 -15.98 -23.96 -5.98
CA GLU A 284 -16.41 -22.56 -5.83
C GLU A 284 -16.70 -22.25 -4.37
N ALA A 285 -17.39 -23.14 -3.66
CA ALA A 285 -17.65 -23.00 -2.22
C ALA A 285 -16.34 -22.92 -1.42
N LYS A 286 -15.37 -23.79 -1.73
CA LYS A 286 -14.07 -23.79 -1.06
C LYS A 286 -13.28 -22.49 -1.32
N ARG A 287 -13.31 -21.97 -2.55
CA ARG A 287 -12.71 -20.67 -2.87
C ARG A 287 -13.43 -19.54 -2.16
N PHE A 288 -14.74 -19.58 -2.07
CA PHE A 288 -15.53 -18.59 -1.36
C PHE A 288 -15.22 -18.58 0.15
N ILE A 289 -15.11 -19.74 0.80
CA ILE A 289 -14.66 -19.87 2.19
C ILE A 289 -13.31 -19.16 2.37
N ASN A 290 -12.31 -19.48 1.54
CA ASN A 290 -10.98 -18.88 1.62
C ASN A 290 -11.00 -17.36 1.36
N LEU A 291 -11.83 -16.91 0.44
CA LEU A 291 -12.02 -15.48 0.17
C LEU A 291 -12.57 -14.74 1.39
N ILE A 292 -13.69 -15.23 1.95
CA ILE A 292 -14.32 -14.59 3.10
C ILE A 292 -13.40 -14.61 4.33
N ASP A 293 -12.72 -15.73 4.57
CA ASP A 293 -11.72 -15.84 5.62
C ASP A 293 -10.63 -14.77 5.48
N THR A 294 -10.09 -14.61 4.27
CA THR A 294 -9.04 -13.64 3.99
C THR A 294 -9.53 -12.18 4.15
N LEU A 295 -10.71 -11.86 3.60
CA LEU A 295 -11.28 -10.51 3.70
C LEU A 295 -11.58 -10.14 5.16
N TYR A 296 -12.13 -11.09 5.94
CA TYR A 296 -12.43 -10.92 7.35
C TYR A 296 -11.15 -10.68 8.17
N ASP A 297 -10.13 -11.54 8.01
CA ASP A 297 -8.88 -11.46 8.76
C ASP A 297 -8.10 -10.14 8.50
N VAL A 298 -8.24 -9.57 7.30
CA VAL A 298 -7.65 -8.25 6.93
C VAL A 298 -8.56 -7.08 7.33
N GLY A 299 -9.82 -7.32 7.71
CA GLY A 299 -10.76 -6.28 8.09
C GLY A 299 -11.37 -5.53 6.91
N VAL A 300 -11.40 -6.14 5.73
CA VAL A 300 -12.01 -5.55 4.51
C VAL A 300 -13.53 -5.48 4.66
N LYS A 301 -14.11 -4.35 4.31
CA LYS A 301 -15.59 -4.22 4.30
C LYS A 301 -16.16 -4.94 3.09
N LEU A 302 -17.26 -5.66 3.30
CA LEU A 302 -17.88 -6.50 2.29
C LEU A 302 -19.30 -6.01 1.99
N VAL A 303 -19.59 -5.82 0.70
CA VAL A 303 -20.93 -5.53 0.20
C VAL A 303 -21.30 -6.60 -0.82
N VAL A 304 -22.45 -7.25 -0.66
CA VAL A 304 -22.81 -8.39 -1.51
C VAL A 304 -24.26 -8.38 -1.97
N THR A 305 -24.50 -9.04 -3.11
CA THR A 305 -25.81 -9.59 -3.47
C THR A 305 -25.73 -11.10 -3.49
N ALA A 306 -26.71 -11.78 -2.89
CA ALA A 306 -26.74 -13.23 -2.74
C ALA A 306 -28.11 -13.82 -3.02
N ASP A 307 -28.12 -15.11 -3.35
CA ASP A 307 -29.35 -15.88 -3.64
C ASP A 307 -30.24 -16.05 -2.39
N GLY A 308 -29.61 -16.15 -1.21
CA GLY A 308 -30.31 -16.31 0.06
C GLY A 308 -29.52 -15.76 1.25
N PRO A 309 -30.03 -15.91 2.48
CA PRO A 309 -29.34 -15.49 3.68
C PRO A 309 -28.06 -16.33 3.89
N PRO A 310 -27.06 -15.81 4.62
CA PRO A 310 -25.80 -16.53 4.87
C PRO A 310 -26.00 -17.96 5.38
N THR A 311 -27.04 -18.17 6.20
CA THR A 311 -27.38 -19.47 6.82
C THR A 311 -27.95 -20.51 5.84
N GLU A 312 -28.40 -20.11 4.67
CA GLU A 312 -29.02 -20.98 3.68
C GLU A 312 -28.14 -21.21 2.44
N LEU A 313 -27.06 -20.43 2.28
CA LEU A 313 -26.19 -20.54 1.11
C LEU A 313 -25.53 -21.93 0.97
N ASN A 314 -25.35 -22.66 2.06
CA ASN A 314 -24.69 -23.98 2.08
C ASN A 314 -25.66 -25.17 2.08
N ALA A 315 -26.96 -24.97 1.90
CA ALA A 315 -27.98 -26.00 2.04
C ALA A 315 -27.80 -27.20 1.08
N GLY A 316 -27.10 -27.00 -0.05
CA GLY A 316 -26.81 -28.07 -1.03
C GLY A 316 -25.43 -28.74 -0.87
N LEU A 317 -24.62 -28.35 0.13
CA LEU A 317 -23.29 -28.92 0.38
C LEU A 317 -23.39 -30.21 1.23
N ARG A 318 -22.36 -31.07 1.11
CA ARG A 318 -22.24 -32.27 1.96
C ARG A 318 -21.75 -31.89 3.36
N GLU A 319 -21.90 -32.83 4.33
CA GLU A 319 -21.59 -32.56 5.75
C GLU A 319 -20.21 -31.97 6.00
N VAL A 320 -19.16 -32.42 5.31
CA VAL A 320 -17.78 -31.91 5.52
C VAL A 320 -17.64 -30.46 5.08
N GLU A 321 -18.10 -30.16 3.87
CA GLU A 321 -18.05 -28.79 3.34
C GLU A 321 -19.01 -27.85 4.08
N ALA A 322 -20.17 -28.36 4.49
CA ALA A 322 -21.13 -27.62 5.29
C ALA A 322 -20.54 -27.23 6.66
N PHE A 323 -19.73 -28.10 7.27
CA PHE A 323 -19.05 -27.81 8.51
C PHE A 323 -17.99 -26.71 8.36
N GLU A 324 -17.17 -26.76 7.31
CA GLU A 324 -16.21 -25.68 7.01
C GLU A 324 -16.94 -24.34 6.73
N PHE A 325 -18.10 -24.38 6.08
CA PHE A 325 -18.90 -23.21 5.74
C PHE A 325 -19.53 -22.54 6.96
N TYR A 326 -19.70 -23.24 8.08
CA TYR A 326 -20.29 -22.69 9.31
C TYR A 326 -19.52 -21.46 9.81
N ARG A 327 -18.19 -21.50 9.75
CA ARG A 327 -17.34 -20.34 10.11
C ARG A 327 -17.58 -19.18 9.16
N THR A 328 -17.71 -19.45 7.88
CA THR A 328 -17.99 -18.45 6.85
C THR A 328 -19.34 -17.76 7.07
N VAL A 329 -20.38 -18.52 7.45
CA VAL A 329 -21.68 -17.95 7.84
C VAL A 329 -21.54 -16.98 9.02
N SER A 330 -20.83 -17.38 10.07
CA SER A 330 -20.61 -16.52 11.23
C SER A 330 -19.87 -15.23 10.87
N ARG A 331 -18.83 -15.32 10.04
CA ARG A 331 -18.08 -14.17 9.54
C ARG A 331 -18.93 -13.25 8.67
N LEU A 332 -19.73 -13.81 7.75
CA LEU A 332 -20.65 -13.03 6.92
C LEU A 332 -21.70 -12.28 7.75
N ILE A 333 -22.19 -12.87 8.84
CA ILE A 333 -23.12 -12.20 9.75
C ILE A 333 -22.42 -11.07 10.51
N GLU A 334 -21.21 -11.35 11.04
CA GLU A 334 -20.42 -10.36 11.78
C GLU A 334 -19.99 -9.18 10.87
N MET A 335 -19.60 -9.44 9.63
CA MET A 335 -19.23 -8.41 8.66
C MET A 335 -20.37 -7.45 8.29
N GLN A 336 -21.62 -7.77 8.65
CA GLN A 336 -22.79 -6.90 8.49
C GLN A 336 -23.04 -6.02 9.71
N SER A 337 -22.41 -6.29 10.85
CA SER A 337 -22.64 -5.56 12.10
C SER A 337 -22.10 -4.13 12.02
N ASP A 338 -22.77 -3.19 12.69
CA ASP A 338 -22.30 -1.80 12.81
C ASP A 338 -20.91 -1.74 13.45
N GLU A 339 -20.63 -2.64 14.40
CA GLU A 339 -19.34 -2.75 15.06
C GLU A 339 -18.23 -3.11 14.06
N TYR A 340 -18.42 -4.13 13.22
CA TYR A 340 -17.46 -4.51 12.19
C TYR A 340 -17.33 -3.42 11.11
N LEU A 341 -18.44 -2.82 10.69
CA LEU A 341 -18.45 -1.78 9.64
C LEU A 341 -17.74 -0.50 10.12
N SER A 342 -17.88 -0.15 11.42
CA SER A 342 -17.23 1.01 12.03
C SER A 342 -15.80 0.75 12.49
N ALA A 343 -15.42 -0.52 12.70
CA ALA A 343 -14.06 -0.87 13.12
C ALA A 343 -13.01 -0.42 12.08
N LYS A 344 -11.90 0.12 12.56
CA LYS A 344 -10.73 0.37 11.70
C LYS A 344 -10.16 -0.98 11.27
N ALA A 345 -9.81 -1.09 9.98
CA ALA A 345 -9.07 -2.26 9.53
C ALA A 345 -7.79 -2.41 10.38
N PRO A 346 -7.45 -3.61 10.86
CA PRO A 346 -6.19 -3.83 11.54
C PRO A 346 -5.05 -3.38 10.64
N GLY A 347 -4.12 -2.59 11.20
CA GLY A 347 -3.03 -1.93 10.50
C GLY A 347 -1.96 -2.90 10.01
#